data_e4350bfb94aadcb1f7d6ad293e7e837f
#
_entry.id   e4350bfb94aadcb1f7d6ad293e7e837f
#
_cell.length_a   1.000
_cell.length_b   1.000
_cell.length_c   1.000
_cell.angle_alpha   90.00
_cell.angle_beta   90.00
_cell.angle_gamma   90.00
#
_symmetry.space_group_name_H-M   'P 1'
#
loop_
_entity.id
_entity.type
_entity.pdbx_description
1 polymer ?
#
loop_
_entity_poly.entity_id
_entity_poly.type
_entity_poly.pdbx_seq_one_letter_code
_entity_poly.pdbx_strand_id
1 'polypeptide(L)'
;ERILKTIRIVAQSMKDQFGIARPRLAVLALNPHAGEGGLFGDEEQRCILPAISSARTEGIAASGPHSADTLFWFAVQGRYDAVICMYHDQGLIPLKLLHFEDGVNVTLGLPIVRTSVDHGTAYDLAGTGRANPASLIAAVSLAAEMVAKQSHAQTEKLQEHCSSGP
;
A
#
# COMPACT_ATOMS: atom_id res chain seq x y z
N GLU A 1 4.43 -10.30 13.82
CA GLU A 1 4.25 -8.92 14.29
C GLU A 1 4.42 -7.88 13.16
N ARG A 2 5.51 -7.93 12.37
CA ARG A 2 5.76 -6.98 11.28
C ARG A 2 4.60 -6.92 10.27
N ILE A 3 4.08 -8.05 9.80
CA ILE A 3 2.98 -8.13 8.84
C ILE A 3 1.74 -7.42 9.39
N LEU A 4 1.33 -7.71 10.62
CA LEU A 4 0.18 -7.07 11.24
C LEU A 4 0.36 -5.55 11.37
N LYS A 5 1.55 -5.10 11.79
CA LYS A 5 1.88 -3.68 11.85
C LYS A 5 1.76 -3.01 10.48
N THR A 6 2.25 -3.66 9.42
CA THR A 6 2.11 -3.15 8.05
C THR A 6 0.65 -3.07 7.63
N ILE A 7 -0.16 -4.11 7.89
CA ILE A 7 -1.61 -4.10 7.59
C ILE A 7 -2.30 -2.92 8.28
N ARG A 8 -2.03 -2.69 9.56
CA ARG A 8 -2.61 -1.56 10.32
C ARG A 8 -2.23 -0.20 9.73
N ILE A 9 -0.94 0.00 9.43
CA ILE A 9 -0.44 1.26 8.84
C ILE A 9 -1.10 1.50 7.48
N VAL A 10 -1.13 0.49 6.61
CA VAL A 10 -1.75 0.62 5.29
C VAL A 10 -3.24 0.91 5.42
N ALA A 11 -3.98 0.15 6.25
CA ALA A 11 -5.41 0.37 6.46
C ALA A 11 -5.72 1.79 6.95
N GLN A 12 -4.94 2.29 7.91
CA GLN A 12 -5.13 3.63 8.44
C GLN A 12 -4.79 4.71 7.40
N SER A 13 -3.66 4.55 6.70
CA SER A 13 -3.25 5.51 5.66
C SER A 13 -4.22 5.56 4.48
N MET A 14 -4.78 4.40 4.06
CA MET A 14 -5.79 4.35 3.01
C MET A 14 -7.05 5.13 3.39
N LYS A 15 -7.42 5.16 4.67
CA LYS A 15 -8.53 5.98 5.17
C LYS A 15 -8.16 7.45 5.22
N ASP A 16 -7.08 7.78 5.93
CA ASP A 16 -6.76 9.17 6.28
C ASP A 16 -6.16 9.94 5.11
N GLN A 17 -5.35 9.29 4.25
CA GLN A 17 -4.58 9.95 3.19
C GLN A 17 -5.14 9.70 1.79
N PHE A 18 -5.82 8.56 1.58
CA PHE A 18 -6.41 8.23 0.28
C PHE A 18 -7.94 8.35 0.25
N GLY A 19 -8.59 8.57 1.41
CA GLY A 19 -10.05 8.78 1.50
C GLY A 19 -10.87 7.51 1.27
N ILE A 20 -10.30 6.32 1.46
CA ILE A 20 -10.99 5.04 1.26
C ILE A 20 -11.49 4.55 2.62
N ALA A 21 -12.76 4.78 2.94
CA ALA A 21 -13.34 4.51 4.25
C ALA A 21 -13.22 3.04 4.70
N ARG A 22 -13.30 2.08 3.78
CA ARG A 22 -13.19 0.64 4.04
C ARG A 22 -12.23 -0.01 3.05
N PRO A 23 -10.90 0.17 3.22
CA PRO A 23 -9.93 -0.34 2.27
C PRO A 23 -9.89 -1.87 2.27
N ARG A 24 -9.93 -2.46 1.09
CA ARG A 24 -9.80 -3.90 0.85
C ARG A 24 -8.33 -4.23 0.65
N LEU A 25 -7.74 -4.92 1.61
CA LEU A 25 -6.32 -5.25 1.59
C LEU A 25 -6.12 -6.71 1.17
N ALA A 26 -5.29 -6.95 0.16
CA ALA A 26 -4.81 -8.27 -0.17
C ALA A 26 -3.41 -8.48 0.43
N VAL A 27 -3.21 -9.58 1.12
CA VAL A 27 -1.90 -9.99 1.66
C VAL A 27 -1.40 -11.16 0.84
N LEU A 28 -0.22 -11.01 0.25
CA LEU A 28 0.39 -12.08 -0.53
C LEU A 28 0.99 -13.16 0.35
N ALA A 29 1.11 -14.35 -0.21
CA ALA A 29 1.94 -15.41 0.32
C ALA A 29 3.43 -15.09 0.10
N LEU A 30 4.30 -15.72 0.88
CA LEU A 30 5.74 -15.70 0.67
C LEU A 30 6.14 -16.77 -0.36
N ASN A 31 5.58 -17.97 -0.18
CA ASN A 31 5.94 -19.15 -0.96
C ASN A 31 5.05 -19.31 -2.20
N PRO A 32 5.53 -20.01 -3.25
CA PRO A 32 4.72 -20.32 -4.42
C PRO A 32 3.40 -21.02 -4.03
N HIS A 33 2.33 -20.70 -4.75
CA HIS A 33 0.98 -21.28 -4.56
C HIS A 33 0.47 -21.21 -3.11
N ALA A 34 0.84 -20.13 -2.40
CA ALA A 34 0.51 -19.94 -0.99
C ALA A 34 0.99 -21.09 -0.08
N GLY A 35 2.16 -21.67 -0.39
CA GLY A 35 2.81 -22.73 0.36
C GLY A 35 2.29 -24.14 0.10
N GLU A 36 1.22 -24.32 -0.71
CA GLU A 36 0.61 -25.63 -1.03
C GLU A 36 0.45 -26.55 0.22
N GLY A 37 -0.17 -26.02 1.26
CA GLY A 37 -0.37 -26.77 2.50
C GLY A 37 0.90 -27.05 3.31
N GLY A 38 2.00 -26.33 3.04
CA GLY A 38 3.28 -26.48 3.71
C GLY A 38 4.35 -27.21 2.87
N LEU A 39 4.04 -27.55 1.62
CA LEU A 39 5.00 -28.24 0.72
C LEU A 39 6.21 -27.35 0.38
N PHE A 40 5.97 -26.02 0.22
CA PHE A 40 7.01 -25.05 -0.14
C PHE A 40 7.48 -24.18 1.02
N GLY A 41 6.98 -24.42 2.23
CA GLY A 41 7.26 -23.66 3.43
C GLY A 41 6.03 -23.51 4.31
N ASP A 42 6.23 -23.14 5.57
CA ASP A 42 5.17 -23.03 6.58
C ASP A 42 4.87 -21.58 6.99
N GLU A 43 5.53 -20.59 6.37
CA GLU A 43 5.44 -19.18 6.73
C GLU A 43 4.03 -18.62 6.59
N GLU A 44 3.25 -19.12 5.62
CA GLU A 44 1.85 -18.76 5.46
C GLU A 44 1.06 -19.10 6.71
N GLN A 45 1.23 -20.30 7.24
CA GLN A 45 0.50 -20.79 8.41
C GLN A 45 1.04 -20.19 9.70
N ARG A 46 2.37 -20.13 9.85
CA ARG A 46 3.04 -19.69 11.06
C ARG A 46 3.05 -18.18 11.25
N CYS A 47 3.11 -17.39 10.17
CA CYS A 47 3.32 -15.95 10.24
C CYS A 47 2.21 -15.13 9.56
N ILE A 48 1.79 -15.50 8.35
CA ILE A 48 0.93 -14.63 7.53
C ILE A 48 -0.54 -14.77 7.95
N LEU A 49 -1.07 -15.98 8.03
CA LEU A 49 -2.45 -16.25 8.46
C LEU A 49 -2.78 -15.69 9.85
N PRO A 50 -1.93 -15.87 10.89
CA PRO A 50 -2.20 -15.25 12.20
C PRO A 50 -2.26 -13.72 12.14
N ALA A 51 -1.41 -13.08 11.33
CA ALA A 51 -1.44 -11.62 11.17
C ALA A 51 -2.72 -11.14 10.49
N ILE A 52 -3.18 -11.84 9.44
CA ILE A 52 -4.45 -11.54 8.75
C ILE A 52 -5.63 -11.75 9.71
N SER A 53 -5.62 -12.85 10.46
CA SER A 53 -6.67 -13.15 11.43
C SER A 53 -6.79 -12.05 12.49
N SER A 54 -5.66 -11.63 13.06
CA SER A 54 -5.61 -10.53 14.03
C SER A 54 -6.11 -9.22 13.42
N ALA A 55 -5.73 -8.89 12.19
CA ALA A 55 -6.22 -7.70 11.50
C ALA A 55 -7.75 -7.73 11.31
N ARG A 56 -8.31 -8.89 10.98
CA ARG A 56 -9.77 -9.08 10.84
C ARG A 56 -10.52 -8.89 12.16
N THR A 57 -9.97 -9.37 13.28
CA THR A 57 -10.58 -9.12 14.60
C THR A 57 -10.57 -7.65 14.99
N GLU A 58 -9.68 -6.86 14.41
CA GLU A 58 -9.62 -5.39 14.54
C GLU A 58 -10.53 -4.65 13.55
N GLY A 59 -11.33 -5.39 12.76
CA GLY A 59 -12.26 -4.81 11.78
C GLY A 59 -11.58 -4.37 10.46
N ILE A 60 -10.33 -4.77 10.20
CA ILE A 60 -9.64 -4.46 8.96
C ILE A 60 -10.00 -5.51 7.90
N ALA A 61 -10.44 -5.07 6.72
CA ALA A 61 -10.79 -5.94 5.61
C ALA A 61 -9.52 -6.47 4.90
N ALA A 62 -8.79 -7.35 5.58
CA ALA A 62 -7.61 -8.03 5.05
C ALA A 62 -7.96 -9.44 4.58
N SER A 63 -7.46 -9.84 3.41
CA SER A 63 -7.66 -11.17 2.82
C SER A 63 -6.33 -11.80 2.42
N GLY A 64 -6.30 -13.12 2.34
CA GLY A 64 -5.11 -13.89 1.98
C GLY A 64 -4.82 -15.03 2.98
N PRO A 65 -3.61 -15.63 2.93
CA PRO A 65 -2.54 -15.32 1.96
C PRO A 65 -2.93 -15.70 0.52
N HIS A 66 -2.68 -14.80 -0.43
CA HIS A 66 -2.97 -15.02 -1.84
C HIS A 66 -1.71 -15.41 -2.60
N SER A 67 -1.85 -16.25 -3.60
CA SER A 67 -0.78 -16.59 -4.53
C SER A 67 -0.38 -15.37 -5.36
N ALA A 68 0.92 -15.05 -5.40
CA ALA A 68 1.41 -13.81 -6.00
C ALA A 68 1.31 -13.81 -7.54
N ASP A 69 1.38 -14.98 -8.15
CA ASP A 69 1.31 -15.16 -9.61
C ASP A 69 -0.05 -14.79 -10.20
N THR A 70 -1.11 -14.89 -9.42
CA THR A 70 -2.49 -14.64 -9.89
C THR A 70 -3.11 -13.38 -9.30
N LEU A 71 -2.72 -12.97 -8.07
CA LEU A 71 -3.40 -11.88 -7.37
C LEU A 71 -3.38 -10.56 -8.16
N PHE A 72 -2.25 -10.19 -8.75
CA PHE A 72 -2.11 -8.89 -9.41
C PHE A 72 -3.07 -8.71 -10.58
N TRP A 73 -3.46 -9.78 -11.26
CA TRP A 73 -4.48 -9.72 -12.29
C TRP A 73 -5.83 -9.24 -11.74
N PHE A 74 -6.19 -9.64 -10.52
CA PHE A 74 -7.39 -9.15 -9.84
C PHE A 74 -7.22 -7.75 -9.25
N ALA A 75 -6.02 -7.45 -8.76
CA ALA A 75 -5.71 -6.14 -8.16
C ALA A 75 -5.85 -5.00 -9.18
N VAL A 76 -5.31 -5.17 -10.39
CA VAL A 76 -5.42 -4.15 -11.46
C VAL A 76 -6.85 -3.94 -11.95
N GLN A 77 -7.76 -4.89 -11.69
CA GLN A 77 -9.19 -4.75 -11.96
C GLN A 77 -9.96 -4.07 -10.84
N GLY A 78 -9.27 -3.54 -9.82
CA GLY A 78 -9.88 -2.82 -8.71
C GLY A 78 -10.59 -3.70 -7.68
N ARG A 79 -10.25 -4.99 -7.58
CA ARG A 79 -10.79 -5.85 -6.51
C ARG A 79 -10.22 -5.51 -5.14
N TYR A 80 -9.03 -4.94 -5.11
CA TYR A 80 -8.30 -4.54 -3.89
C TYR A 80 -7.83 -3.10 -4.01
N ASP A 81 -7.74 -2.44 -2.89
CA ASP A 81 -7.29 -1.05 -2.79
C ASP A 81 -5.79 -0.98 -2.45
N ALA A 82 -5.24 -2.03 -1.85
CA ALA A 82 -3.80 -2.19 -1.66
C ALA A 82 -3.40 -3.67 -1.59
N VAL A 83 -2.15 -3.96 -1.99
CA VAL A 83 -1.54 -5.29 -1.93
C VAL A 83 -0.33 -5.23 -1.00
N ILE A 84 -0.28 -6.11 -0.01
CA ILE A 84 0.84 -6.24 0.93
C ILE A 84 1.72 -7.38 0.46
N CYS A 85 2.93 -7.02 0.04
CA CYS A 85 3.95 -7.93 -0.47
C CYS A 85 4.90 -8.37 0.64
N MET A 86 5.43 -9.58 0.53
CA MET A 86 6.35 -10.14 1.53
C MET A 86 7.80 -9.73 1.27
N TYR A 87 8.15 -9.42 0.03
CA TYR A 87 9.48 -8.97 -0.36
C TYR A 87 9.41 -7.98 -1.52
N HIS A 88 10.52 -7.27 -1.76
CA HIS A 88 10.64 -6.15 -2.69
C HIS A 88 10.14 -6.48 -4.10
N ASP A 89 10.70 -7.48 -4.76
CA ASP A 89 10.40 -7.75 -6.18
C ASP A 89 8.97 -8.27 -6.39
N GLN A 90 8.35 -8.86 -5.36
CA GLN A 90 6.97 -9.32 -5.42
C GLN A 90 5.99 -8.17 -5.76
N GLY A 91 6.29 -6.96 -5.29
CA GLY A 91 5.49 -5.76 -5.59
C GLY A 91 6.07 -4.92 -6.73
N LEU A 92 7.39 -4.82 -6.81
CA LEU A 92 8.03 -3.91 -7.77
C LEU A 92 7.99 -4.43 -9.21
N ILE A 93 8.02 -5.74 -9.44
CA ILE A 93 7.89 -6.31 -10.79
C ILE A 93 6.55 -5.90 -11.42
N PRO A 94 5.36 -6.18 -10.82
CA PRO A 94 4.10 -5.77 -11.41
C PRO A 94 3.93 -4.24 -11.46
N LEU A 95 4.45 -3.49 -10.48
CA LEU A 95 4.45 -2.04 -10.54
C LEU A 95 5.20 -1.53 -11.77
N LYS A 96 6.42 -1.99 -11.99
CA LYS A 96 7.24 -1.57 -13.13
C LYS A 96 6.70 -2.00 -14.49
N LEU A 97 5.96 -3.10 -14.55
CA LEU A 97 5.28 -3.50 -15.79
C LEU A 97 4.14 -2.55 -16.16
N LEU A 98 3.46 -1.97 -15.18
CA LEU A 98 2.29 -1.11 -15.38
C LEU A 98 2.63 0.38 -15.36
N HIS A 99 3.55 0.80 -14.48
CA HIS A 99 3.82 2.18 -14.12
C HIS A 99 5.33 2.47 -14.07
N PHE A 100 6.05 2.14 -15.12
CA PHE A 100 7.50 2.34 -15.17
C PHE A 100 7.89 3.81 -15.09
N GLU A 101 7.12 4.69 -15.75
CA GLU A 101 7.46 6.11 -15.89
C GLU A 101 6.78 7.01 -14.84
N ASP A 102 5.63 6.61 -14.32
CA ASP A 102 4.76 7.43 -13.46
C ASP A 102 4.58 6.84 -12.04
N GLY A 103 5.28 5.76 -11.72
CA GLY A 103 5.28 5.17 -10.39
C GLY A 103 5.71 6.18 -9.31
N VAL A 104 5.04 6.15 -8.16
CA VAL A 104 5.31 7.03 -7.01
C VAL A 104 5.67 6.20 -5.79
N ASN A 105 6.76 6.54 -5.14
CA ASN A 105 7.13 6.00 -3.84
C ASN A 105 6.47 6.83 -2.73
N VAL A 106 5.66 6.20 -1.89
CA VAL A 106 4.97 6.82 -0.76
C VAL A 106 5.42 6.17 0.55
N THR A 107 5.85 6.96 1.52
CA THR A 107 6.17 6.45 2.85
C THR A 107 4.98 6.63 3.78
N LEU A 108 4.36 5.53 4.18
CA LEU A 108 3.22 5.52 5.09
C LEU A 108 3.66 5.39 6.56
N GLY A 109 2.80 5.83 7.49
CA GLY A 109 3.05 5.75 8.93
C GLY A 109 3.95 6.85 9.49
N LEU A 110 4.21 7.90 8.72
CA LEU A 110 4.86 9.12 9.18
C LEU A 110 3.81 10.18 9.58
N PRO A 111 4.18 11.13 10.46
CA PRO A 111 3.30 12.25 10.82
C PRO A 111 3.19 13.30 9.69
N ILE A 112 3.88 13.12 8.60
CA ILE A 112 3.90 13.97 7.42
C ILE A 112 3.58 13.15 6.17
N VAL A 113 3.06 13.79 5.13
CA VAL A 113 2.99 13.20 3.78
C VAL A 113 4.37 13.22 3.15
N ARG A 114 4.85 12.06 2.71
CA ARG A 114 6.12 11.91 2.02
C ARG A 114 5.92 11.07 0.76
N THR A 115 6.11 11.71 -0.37
CA THR A 115 6.16 11.08 -1.69
C THR A 115 7.52 11.31 -2.33
N SER A 116 7.92 10.45 -3.24
CA SER A 116 9.13 10.62 -4.05
C SER A 116 8.99 9.87 -5.38
N VAL A 117 9.89 10.18 -6.30
CA VAL A 117 10.04 9.42 -7.54
C VAL A 117 10.41 7.96 -7.25
N ASP A 118 10.03 7.07 -8.18
CA ASP A 118 10.29 5.64 -8.10
C ASP A 118 11.42 5.19 -9.07
N HIS A 119 12.37 6.07 -9.35
CA HIS A 119 13.55 5.79 -10.18
C HIS A 119 14.84 6.16 -9.46
N GLY A 120 15.97 5.61 -9.95
CA GLY A 120 17.31 5.92 -9.45
C GLY A 120 17.81 7.28 -9.92
N THR A 121 19.05 7.60 -9.54
CA THR A 121 19.70 8.90 -9.79
C THR A 121 20.00 9.19 -11.27
N ALA A 122 20.01 8.18 -12.15
CA ALA A 122 20.21 8.32 -13.60
C ALA A 122 21.33 9.32 -13.96
N TYR A 123 22.53 9.11 -13.45
CA TYR A 123 23.67 10.01 -13.64
C TYR A 123 24.02 10.28 -15.09
N ASP A 124 23.74 9.33 -15.97
CA ASP A 124 23.93 9.43 -17.43
C ASP A 124 22.99 10.47 -18.09
N LEU A 125 21.88 10.78 -17.45
CA LEU A 125 20.91 11.79 -17.91
C LEU A 125 21.12 13.16 -17.28
N ALA A 126 21.92 13.25 -16.20
CA ALA A 126 22.12 14.50 -15.48
C ALA A 126 22.70 15.60 -16.38
N GLY A 127 22.10 16.78 -16.41
CA GLY A 127 22.51 17.91 -17.23
C GLY A 127 22.20 17.80 -18.73
N THR A 128 21.60 16.69 -19.22
CA THR A 128 21.32 16.51 -20.65
C THR A 128 19.98 17.12 -21.11
N GLY A 129 19.08 17.46 -20.18
CA GLY A 129 17.73 17.90 -20.48
C GLY A 129 16.78 16.78 -20.96
N ARG A 130 17.21 15.51 -20.98
CA ARG A 130 16.43 14.36 -21.49
C ARG A 130 15.71 13.57 -20.39
N ALA A 131 15.86 13.95 -19.13
CA ALA A 131 15.18 13.25 -18.02
C ALA A 131 13.67 13.38 -18.14
N ASN A 132 12.95 12.26 -17.94
CA ASN A 132 11.50 12.24 -17.94
C ASN A 132 10.98 12.71 -16.55
N PRO A 133 10.21 13.82 -16.44
CA PRO A 133 9.72 14.33 -15.17
C PRO A 133 8.42 13.67 -14.70
N ALA A 134 7.85 12.70 -15.41
CA ALA A 134 6.51 12.17 -15.17
C ALA A 134 6.33 11.66 -13.73
N SER A 135 7.28 10.86 -13.23
CA SER A 135 7.23 10.34 -11.86
C SER A 135 7.30 11.46 -10.80
N LEU A 136 8.07 12.53 -11.03
CA LEU A 136 8.12 13.67 -10.12
C LEU A 136 6.81 14.44 -10.11
N ILE A 137 6.23 14.69 -11.28
CA ILE A 137 4.92 15.35 -11.42
C ILE A 137 3.84 14.53 -10.71
N ALA A 138 3.83 13.23 -10.93
CA ALA A 138 2.89 12.32 -10.25
C ALA A 138 3.09 12.34 -8.72
N ALA A 139 4.34 12.34 -8.23
CA ALA A 139 4.64 12.40 -6.81
C ALA A 139 4.17 13.70 -6.16
N VAL A 140 4.36 14.85 -6.80
CA VAL A 140 3.90 16.16 -6.30
C VAL A 140 2.36 16.21 -6.31
N SER A 141 1.71 15.78 -7.38
CA SER A 141 0.26 15.75 -7.48
C SER A 141 -0.37 14.87 -6.40
N LEU A 142 0.17 13.66 -6.22
CA LEU A 142 -0.30 12.74 -5.19
C LEU A 142 -0.11 13.32 -3.78
N ALA A 143 1.02 13.99 -3.49
CA ALA A 143 1.24 14.64 -2.20
C ALA A 143 0.17 15.70 -1.92
N ALA A 144 -0.17 16.53 -2.90
CA ALA A 144 -1.20 17.55 -2.77
C ALA A 144 -2.59 16.94 -2.50
N GLU A 145 -2.95 15.87 -3.21
CA GLU A 145 -4.19 15.15 -2.98
C GLU A 145 -4.26 14.52 -1.57
N MET A 146 -3.18 13.89 -1.12
CA MET A 146 -3.10 13.26 0.20
C MET A 146 -3.26 14.31 1.32
N VAL A 147 -2.61 15.46 1.21
CA VAL A 147 -2.73 16.57 2.17
C VAL A 147 -4.17 17.11 2.21
N ALA A 148 -4.80 17.31 1.06
CA ALA A 148 -6.18 17.76 1.00
C ALA A 148 -7.14 16.79 1.71
N LYS A 149 -6.98 15.48 1.49
CA LYS A 149 -7.81 14.46 2.14
C LYS A 149 -7.57 14.36 3.64
N GLN A 150 -6.31 14.48 4.10
CA GLN A 150 -6.01 14.52 5.55
C GLN A 150 -6.68 15.71 6.24
N SER A 151 -6.68 16.87 5.63
CA SER A 151 -7.30 18.08 6.19
C SER A 151 -8.81 17.91 6.37
N HIS A 152 -9.50 17.29 5.41
CA HIS A 152 -10.92 16.99 5.52
C HIS A 152 -11.22 16.00 6.65
N ALA A 153 -10.47 14.89 6.71
CA ALA A 153 -10.66 13.87 7.76
C ALA A 153 -10.41 14.42 9.17
N GLN A 154 -9.49 15.37 9.34
CA GLN A 154 -9.26 16.04 10.61
C GLN A 154 -10.41 16.98 11.01
N THR A 155 -10.96 17.70 10.04
CA THR A 155 -12.09 18.61 10.25
C THR A 155 -13.35 17.84 10.66
N GLU A 156 -13.65 16.73 10.01
CA GLU A 156 -14.77 15.86 10.37
C GLU A 156 -14.65 15.30 11.78
N LYS A 157 -13.47 14.80 12.17
CA LYS A 157 -13.22 14.30 13.54
C LYS A 157 -13.39 15.38 14.61
N LEU A 158 -13.01 16.64 14.33
CA LEU A 158 -13.21 17.76 15.25
C LEU A 158 -14.70 18.13 15.38
N GLN A 159 -15.47 18.09 14.29
CA GLN A 159 -16.90 18.35 14.30
C GLN A 159 -17.69 17.28 15.05
N GLU A 160 -17.36 16.01 14.88
CA GLU A 160 -17.99 14.90 15.62
C GLU A 160 -17.70 15.00 17.13
N HIS A 161 -16.50 15.42 17.51
CA HIS A 161 -16.14 15.59 18.93
C HIS A 161 -16.87 16.79 19.58
N CYS A 162 -17.12 17.86 18.82
CA CYS A 162 -17.89 19.02 19.30
C CYS A 162 -19.40 18.74 19.37
N SER A 163 -19.93 17.83 18.57
CA SER A 163 -21.37 17.50 18.55
C SER A 163 -21.77 16.41 19.56
N SER A 164 -20.80 15.70 20.15
CA SER A 164 -20.98 14.66 21.17
C SER A 164 -20.66 15.12 22.59
N GLY A 165 -20.52 16.41 22.82
CA GLY A 165 -20.42 17.00 24.17
C GLY A 165 -21.77 17.01 24.93
N PRO A 166 -21.74 16.95 26.27
CA PRO A 166 -22.89 16.63 27.13
C PRO A 166 -24.06 17.60 27.02
#